data_bff1f9285e03b8eaaad0e2f55a835a40
#
_entry.id   bff1f9285e03b8eaaad0e2f55a835a40
#
_cell.length_a   1.000
_cell.length_b   1.000
_cell.length_c   1.000
_cell.angle_alpha   90.00
_cell.angle_beta   90.00
_cell.angle_gamma   90.00
#
_symmetry.space_group_name_H-M   'P 1'
#
loop_
_entity.id
_entity.type
_entity.pdbx_description
1 polymer ?
#
loop_
_entity_poly.entity_id
_entity_poly.type
_entity_poly.pdbx_seq_one_letter_code
_entity_poly.pdbx_strand_id
1 'polypeptide(L)'
;MHINSMSVLGENKWYDQGDERFHPENIIIDGRNSNILAIISKKTGDIVWKLGPDFNESEATKKLGWIIGQHHLHMIPKGLPGEGDLLVFDNGGEGGYGVPNPGALTGVNNARRDYSRVLQFNPVTLEITWQYTPQEAGHLLFTDASKFYSSYISSAQRLPNRNTLITEGSDGRLIEVTPDHEIVWEYINPYFNTILGKFTNNMIYRAYRVPYEWIPQVEKPQEISVEKINVETFRVPGSLTGNQLGKITVIEGVDPNARLMTGGGAGEDEDEEINFCVATVRKSDLVK
;
A
#
# COMPACT_ATOMS: atom_id res chain seq x y z
N MET A 1 2.85 -17.33 11.52
CA MET A 1 2.60 -15.87 11.51
C MET A 1 3.67 -15.22 10.65
N HIS A 2 3.29 -14.31 9.76
CA HIS A 2 4.21 -13.54 8.91
C HIS A 2 4.31 -12.13 9.50
N ILE A 3 5.41 -11.81 10.17
CA ILE A 3 5.66 -10.48 10.71
C ILE A 3 6.32 -9.64 9.63
N ASN A 4 5.68 -8.54 9.23
CA ASN A 4 6.15 -7.65 8.18
C ASN A 4 7.00 -6.50 8.69
N SER A 5 6.67 -5.98 9.85
CA SER A 5 7.46 -4.92 10.46
C SER A 5 7.60 -5.12 11.96
N MET A 6 8.72 -4.63 12.45
CA MET A 6 9.07 -4.61 13.86
C MET A 6 9.91 -3.37 14.14
N SER A 7 9.55 -2.62 15.15
CA SER A 7 10.33 -1.50 15.65
C SER A 7 10.11 -1.29 17.15
N VAL A 8 10.97 -0.50 17.76
CA VAL A 8 10.70 0.03 19.10
C VAL A 8 9.74 1.20 19.01
N LEU A 9 8.95 1.43 20.05
CA LEU A 9 8.01 2.56 20.08
C LEU A 9 8.71 3.91 20.10
N GLY A 10 9.82 4.03 20.83
CA GLY A 10 10.48 5.31 21.08
C GLY A 10 9.73 6.18 22.10
N GLU A 11 10.32 7.33 22.40
CA GLU A 11 9.68 8.32 23.29
C GLU A 11 8.34 8.77 22.73
N ASN A 12 7.31 8.82 23.59
CA ASN A 12 5.96 9.16 23.17
C ASN A 12 5.11 9.74 24.32
N LYS A 13 4.09 10.49 23.93
CA LYS A 13 3.16 11.16 24.86
C LYS A 13 2.40 10.23 25.79
N TRP A 14 2.15 8.99 25.38
CA TRP A 14 1.35 8.05 26.18
C TRP A 14 2.12 7.56 27.38
N TYR A 15 3.39 7.21 27.19
CA TYR A 15 4.27 6.85 28.29
C TYR A 15 4.53 8.04 29.21
N ASP A 16 4.71 9.24 28.66
CA ASP A 16 4.86 10.47 29.43
C ASP A 16 3.61 10.75 30.33
N GLN A 17 2.44 10.26 29.92
CA GLN A 17 1.19 10.34 30.68
C GLN A 17 0.98 9.15 31.63
N GLY A 18 1.91 8.23 31.74
CA GLY A 18 1.88 7.08 32.66
C GLY A 18 1.29 5.80 32.08
N ASP A 19 1.06 5.70 30.78
CA ASP A 19 0.57 4.46 30.17
C ASP A 19 1.73 3.52 29.83
N GLU A 20 1.99 2.56 30.73
CA GLU A 20 3.09 1.60 30.61
C GLU A 20 3.00 0.68 29.39
N ARG A 21 1.84 0.55 28.75
CA ARG A 21 1.70 -0.21 27.49
C ARG A 21 2.60 0.36 26.41
N PHE A 22 2.82 1.68 26.43
CA PHE A 22 3.59 2.41 25.43
C PHE A 22 5.02 2.75 25.88
N HIS A 23 5.59 1.94 26.78
CA HIS A 23 6.98 2.13 27.20
C HIS A 23 7.90 2.22 25.97
N PRO A 24 8.83 3.20 25.91
CA PRO A 24 9.63 3.49 24.72
C PRO A 24 10.43 2.30 24.16
N GLU A 25 10.85 1.38 25.03
CA GLU A 25 11.59 0.19 24.60
C GLU A 25 10.69 -0.98 24.15
N ASN A 26 9.38 -0.88 24.34
CA ASN A 26 8.46 -1.92 23.88
C ASN A 26 8.52 -2.05 22.36
N ILE A 27 8.25 -3.26 21.89
CA ILE A 27 8.36 -3.63 20.48
C ILE A 27 6.96 -3.63 19.87
N ILE A 28 6.77 -2.85 18.80
CA ILE A 28 5.55 -2.88 18.00
C ILE A 28 5.77 -3.76 16.78
N ILE A 29 4.80 -4.62 16.50
CA ILE A 29 4.82 -5.55 15.35
C ILE A 29 3.50 -5.54 14.61
N ASP A 30 3.55 -5.92 13.33
CA ASP A 30 2.38 -6.31 12.56
C ASP A 30 2.50 -7.74 12.00
N GLY A 31 1.42 -8.49 12.10
CA GLY A 31 1.30 -9.85 11.56
C GLY A 31 0.38 -9.87 10.35
N ARG A 32 0.96 -9.94 9.14
CA ARG A 32 0.24 -9.85 7.87
C ARG A 32 -0.91 -10.84 7.75
N ASN A 33 -0.59 -12.14 7.82
CA ASN A 33 -1.58 -13.18 7.56
C ASN A 33 -2.60 -13.34 8.69
N SER A 34 -2.26 -12.86 9.88
CA SER A 34 -3.13 -12.93 11.05
C SER A 34 -3.95 -11.66 11.29
N ASN A 35 -3.71 -10.59 10.51
CA ASN A 35 -4.35 -9.28 10.71
C ASN A 35 -4.23 -8.78 12.15
N ILE A 36 -3.06 -9.01 12.78
CA ILE A 36 -2.79 -8.62 14.15
C ILE A 36 -1.77 -7.49 14.17
N LEU A 37 -2.07 -6.46 14.94
CA LEU A 37 -1.15 -5.41 15.35
C LEU A 37 -0.93 -5.60 16.86
N ALA A 38 0.32 -5.57 17.31
CA ALA A 38 0.59 -5.79 18.73
C ALA A 38 1.79 -4.98 19.23
N ILE A 39 1.76 -4.65 20.52
CA ILE A 39 2.89 -4.13 21.27
C ILE A 39 3.27 -5.19 22.31
N ILE A 40 4.54 -5.54 22.31
CA ILE A 40 5.13 -6.54 23.20
C ILE A 40 6.02 -5.82 24.21
N SER A 41 5.81 -6.07 25.46
CA SER A 41 6.71 -5.59 26.52
C SER A 41 8.08 -6.24 26.36
N LYS A 42 9.09 -5.43 26.09
CA LYS A 42 10.48 -5.92 26.04
C LYS A 42 10.94 -6.54 27.36
N LYS A 43 10.39 -6.06 28.46
CA LYS A 43 10.74 -6.50 29.81
C LYS A 43 10.19 -7.88 30.17
N THR A 44 8.92 -8.16 29.78
CA THR A 44 8.24 -9.39 30.21
C THR A 44 7.98 -10.37 29.06
N GLY A 45 8.01 -9.92 27.81
CA GLY A 45 7.61 -10.70 26.64
C GLY A 45 6.09 -10.76 26.42
N ASP A 46 5.30 -10.13 27.29
CA ASP A 46 3.85 -10.14 27.18
C ASP A 46 3.34 -9.18 26.11
N ILE A 47 2.21 -9.52 25.50
CA ILE A 47 1.47 -8.59 24.64
C ILE A 47 0.72 -7.62 25.56
N VAL A 48 1.13 -6.35 25.54
CA VAL A 48 0.54 -5.29 26.41
C VAL A 48 -0.50 -4.44 25.69
N TRP A 49 -0.53 -4.50 24.36
CA TRP A 49 -1.56 -3.89 23.53
C TRP A 49 -1.76 -4.76 22.27
N LYS A 50 -3.00 -4.92 21.84
CA LYS A 50 -3.33 -5.72 20.67
C LYS A 50 -4.56 -5.17 19.96
N LEU A 51 -4.53 -5.23 18.62
CA LEU A 51 -5.66 -4.95 17.75
C LEU A 51 -5.79 -6.07 16.70
N GLY A 52 -7.00 -6.54 16.49
CA GLY A 52 -7.26 -7.71 15.65
C GLY A 52 -6.97 -9.04 16.39
N PRO A 53 -7.23 -10.18 15.74
CA PRO A 53 -7.61 -10.37 14.34
C PRO A 53 -9.09 -10.08 14.03
N ASP A 54 -9.96 -10.04 15.03
CA ASP A 54 -11.37 -9.71 14.85
C ASP A 54 -11.61 -8.23 15.12
N PHE A 55 -12.06 -7.53 14.10
CA PHE A 55 -12.38 -6.09 14.17
C PHE A 55 -13.87 -5.83 14.49
N ASN A 56 -14.62 -6.87 14.83
CA ASN A 56 -16.02 -6.76 15.28
C ASN A 56 -16.18 -6.81 16.81
N GLU A 57 -15.08 -6.91 17.57
CA GLU A 57 -15.10 -7.08 19.02
C GLU A 57 -15.71 -5.88 19.76
N SER A 58 -15.63 -4.68 19.20
CA SER A 58 -16.16 -3.46 19.82
C SER A 58 -16.66 -2.46 18.78
N GLU A 59 -17.42 -1.47 19.20
CA GLU A 59 -17.87 -0.37 18.33
C GLU A 59 -16.68 0.46 17.81
N ALA A 60 -15.62 0.63 18.61
CA ALA A 60 -14.42 1.33 18.21
C ALA A 60 -13.67 0.57 17.10
N THR A 61 -13.51 -0.74 17.23
CA THR A 61 -12.86 -1.57 16.20
C THR A 61 -13.70 -1.67 14.94
N LYS A 62 -15.03 -1.76 15.05
CA LYS A 62 -15.93 -1.71 13.88
C LYS A 62 -15.83 -0.41 13.13
N LYS A 63 -15.76 0.73 13.85
CA LYS A 63 -15.62 2.06 13.25
C LYS A 63 -14.26 2.26 12.58
N LEU A 64 -13.19 1.73 13.17
CA LEU A 64 -11.85 1.72 12.56
C LEU A 64 -11.86 0.88 11.27
N GLY A 65 -12.64 -0.18 11.25
CA GLY A 65 -12.74 -1.11 10.15
C GLY A 65 -11.55 -2.08 10.07
N TRP A 66 -11.74 -3.14 9.31
CA TRP A 66 -10.74 -4.19 9.16
C TRP A 66 -9.43 -3.67 8.59
N ILE A 67 -8.33 -3.97 9.27
CA ILE A 67 -6.96 -3.81 8.78
C ILE A 67 -6.52 -5.18 8.24
N ILE A 68 -6.19 -5.24 6.96
CA ILE A 68 -6.05 -6.52 6.26
C ILE A 68 -4.70 -6.60 5.56
N GLY A 69 -3.90 -7.59 5.90
CA GLY A 69 -2.64 -7.87 5.22
C GLY A 69 -1.62 -6.74 5.32
N GLN A 70 -1.69 -5.96 6.36
CA GLN A 70 -0.99 -4.70 6.60
C GLN A 70 0.53 -4.81 6.61
N HIS A 71 1.18 -3.65 6.40
CA HIS A 71 2.63 -3.49 6.49
C HIS A 71 3.00 -2.19 7.19
N HIS A 72 4.21 -2.15 7.72
CA HIS A 72 4.86 -0.96 8.27
C HIS A 72 4.07 -0.26 9.38
N LEU A 73 3.54 -1.05 10.32
CA LEU A 73 2.99 -0.49 11.55
C LEU A 73 4.12 0.14 12.39
N HIS A 74 3.93 1.39 12.79
CA HIS A 74 4.82 2.08 13.73
C HIS A 74 4.09 3.19 14.45
N MET A 75 4.65 3.64 15.55
CA MET A 75 4.20 4.86 16.22
C MET A 75 4.88 6.07 15.57
N ILE A 76 4.11 7.11 15.28
CA ILE A 76 4.67 8.37 14.77
C ILE A 76 5.58 8.96 15.87
N PRO A 77 6.88 9.19 15.56
CA PRO A 77 7.84 9.66 16.53
C PRO A 77 7.48 11.00 17.17
N LYS A 78 7.92 11.17 18.41
CA LYS A 78 7.82 12.45 19.14
C LYS A 78 8.44 13.58 18.32
N GLY A 79 7.79 14.73 18.31
CA GLY A 79 8.19 15.90 17.54
C GLY A 79 7.67 15.95 16.10
N LEU A 80 7.08 14.86 15.59
CA LEU A 80 6.43 14.86 14.28
C LEU A 80 4.92 15.12 14.39
N PRO A 81 4.31 15.70 13.36
CA PRO A 81 2.86 15.89 13.32
C PRO A 81 2.10 14.57 13.48
N GLY A 82 1.20 14.50 14.46
CA GLY A 82 0.51 13.28 14.82
C GLY A 82 1.29 12.36 15.76
N GLU A 83 2.31 12.87 16.44
CA GLU A 83 3.12 12.11 17.39
C GLU A 83 2.29 11.24 18.34
N GLY A 84 2.72 10.01 18.56
CA GLY A 84 2.06 9.04 19.42
C GLY A 84 0.87 8.32 18.78
N ASP A 85 0.37 8.75 17.65
CA ASP A 85 -0.59 7.94 16.87
C ASP A 85 0.14 6.78 16.17
N LEU A 86 -0.59 5.73 15.86
CA LEU A 86 -0.09 4.64 15.04
C LEU A 86 -0.35 4.95 13.56
N LEU A 87 0.67 4.68 12.74
CA LEU A 87 0.59 4.79 11.28
C LEU A 87 0.84 3.42 10.67
N VAL A 88 -0.01 3.01 9.71
CA VAL A 88 0.06 1.71 9.07
C VAL A 88 -0.38 1.79 7.61
N PHE A 89 0.28 1.05 6.74
CA PHE A 89 -0.21 0.78 5.39
C PHE A 89 -1.10 -0.46 5.43
N ASP A 90 -2.40 -0.26 5.32
CA ASP A 90 -3.42 -1.32 5.30
C ASP A 90 -3.67 -1.74 3.86
N ASN A 91 -3.01 -2.80 3.45
CA ASN A 91 -2.97 -3.25 2.06
C ASN A 91 -4.35 -3.62 1.49
N GLY A 92 -5.24 -4.19 2.30
CA GLY A 92 -6.48 -4.76 1.78
C GLY A 92 -6.28 -6.08 1.03
N GLY A 93 -5.03 -6.54 0.88
CA GLY A 93 -4.70 -7.83 0.29
C GLY A 93 -5.14 -9.00 1.17
N GLU A 94 -4.81 -10.21 0.76
CA GLU A 94 -5.25 -11.40 1.49
C GLU A 94 -4.68 -11.47 2.91
N GLY A 95 -5.57 -11.53 3.89
CA GLY A 95 -5.28 -11.90 5.25
C GLY A 95 -5.99 -13.20 5.60
N GLY A 96 -5.24 -14.20 6.05
CA GLY A 96 -5.76 -15.55 6.31
C GLY A 96 -6.58 -15.69 7.60
N TYR A 97 -7.18 -14.60 8.10
CA TYR A 97 -7.92 -14.59 9.36
C TYR A 97 -9.30 -13.94 9.20
N GLY A 98 -10.31 -14.51 9.82
CA GLY A 98 -11.67 -13.99 9.79
C GLY A 98 -12.74 -15.09 9.77
N VAL A 99 -13.99 -14.69 9.58
CA VAL A 99 -15.10 -15.65 9.42
C VAL A 99 -14.90 -16.47 8.14
N PRO A 100 -15.19 -17.78 8.14
CA PRO A 100 -15.12 -18.59 6.93
C PRO A 100 -15.81 -17.90 5.77
N ASN A 101 -15.09 -17.70 4.66
CA ASN A 101 -15.66 -17.16 3.45
C ASN A 101 -16.10 -18.30 2.55
N PRO A 102 -17.42 -18.53 2.35
CA PRO A 102 -17.91 -19.61 1.49
C PRO A 102 -17.44 -19.49 0.03
N GLY A 103 -17.08 -18.29 -0.41
CA GLY A 103 -16.52 -18.06 -1.74
C GLY A 103 -15.01 -18.29 -1.85
N ALA A 104 -14.31 -18.58 -0.76
CA ALA A 104 -12.90 -18.93 -0.82
C ALA A 104 -12.74 -20.38 -1.31
N LEU A 105 -11.97 -20.57 -2.38
CA LEU A 105 -11.70 -21.89 -2.98
C LEU A 105 -11.19 -22.95 -1.97
N THR A 106 -10.51 -22.50 -0.93
CA THR A 106 -9.90 -23.36 0.09
C THR A 106 -10.75 -23.48 1.35
N GLY A 107 -11.89 -22.79 1.44
CA GLY A 107 -12.68 -22.70 2.66
C GLY A 107 -11.95 -21.97 3.83
N VAL A 108 -10.78 -21.39 3.57
CA VAL A 108 -10.00 -20.64 4.57
C VAL A 108 -10.60 -19.25 4.76
N ASN A 109 -10.56 -18.77 5.99
CA ASN A 109 -10.99 -17.43 6.35
C ASN A 109 -10.06 -16.39 5.73
N ASN A 110 -10.46 -15.82 4.60
CA ASN A 110 -9.74 -14.73 3.96
C ASN A 110 -10.55 -13.44 4.06
N ALA A 111 -9.99 -12.46 4.76
CA ALA A 111 -10.42 -11.08 4.62
C ALA A 111 -9.68 -10.48 3.42
N ARG A 112 -10.39 -9.76 2.56
CA ARG A 112 -9.83 -9.08 1.39
C ARG A 112 -10.65 -7.85 1.06
N ARG A 113 -9.96 -6.85 0.55
CA ARG A 113 -10.52 -5.61 0.01
C ARG A 113 -9.79 -5.30 -1.29
N ASP A 114 -10.42 -4.63 -2.23
CA ASP A 114 -9.90 -4.31 -3.57
C ASP A 114 -9.19 -2.94 -3.63
N TYR A 115 -8.89 -2.35 -2.49
CA TYR A 115 -8.13 -1.11 -2.35
C TYR A 115 -7.27 -1.13 -1.10
N SER A 116 -6.23 -0.31 -1.11
CA SER A 116 -5.40 -0.03 0.06
C SER A 116 -5.82 1.26 0.75
N ARG A 117 -5.39 1.42 1.98
CA ARG A 117 -5.48 2.68 2.70
C ARG A 117 -4.27 2.89 3.60
N VAL A 118 -3.87 4.12 3.79
CA VAL A 118 -2.94 4.50 4.85
C VAL A 118 -3.77 5.01 6.01
N LEU A 119 -3.59 4.43 7.19
CA LEU A 119 -4.31 4.81 8.40
C LEU A 119 -3.37 5.40 9.43
N GLN A 120 -3.77 6.56 9.95
CA GLN A 120 -3.29 7.10 11.21
C GLN A 120 -4.43 7.06 12.23
N PHE A 121 -4.17 6.48 13.39
CA PHE A 121 -5.20 6.38 14.42
C PHE A 121 -4.61 6.46 15.83
N ASN A 122 -5.40 6.93 16.75
CA ASN A 122 -5.07 6.99 18.16
C ASN A 122 -5.05 5.56 18.75
N PRO A 123 -3.95 5.08 19.36
CA PRO A 123 -3.86 3.71 19.87
C PRO A 123 -4.71 3.44 21.12
N VAL A 124 -5.22 4.47 21.77
CA VAL A 124 -6.04 4.34 22.98
C VAL A 124 -7.53 4.36 22.66
N THR A 125 -7.97 5.31 21.81
CA THR A 125 -9.38 5.47 21.45
C THR A 125 -9.77 4.72 20.17
N LEU A 126 -8.79 4.34 19.35
CA LEU A 126 -8.93 3.75 18.01
C LEU A 126 -9.62 4.70 17.01
N GLU A 127 -9.73 6.00 17.31
CA GLU A 127 -10.22 6.98 16.39
C GLU A 127 -9.23 7.23 15.25
N ILE A 128 -9.73 7.23 14.02
CA ILE A 128 -8.94 7.59 12.85
C ILE A 128 -8.71 9.10 12.90
N THR A 129 -7.45 9.50 12.97
CA THR A 129 -7.04 10.91 13.01
C THR A 129 -6.63 11.43 11.64
N TRP A 130 -6.26 10.55 10.72
CA TRP A 130 -6.02 10.83 9.32
C TRP A 130 -6.03 9.51 8.53
N GLN A 131 -6.42 9.59 7.27
CA GLN A 131 -6.32 8.45 6.34
C GLN A 131 -6.07 8.93 4.91
N TYR A 132 -5.57 8.03 4.08
CA TYR A 132 -5.50 8.20 2.63
C TYR A 132 -6.04 6.93 1.98
N THR A 133 -7.13 7.07 1.23
CA THR A 133 -7.82 5.98 0.52
C THR A 133 -8.03 6.40 -0.95
N PRO A 134 -8.52 5.52 -1.82
CA PRO A 134 -8.91 5.93 -3.16
C PRO A 134 -9.87 7.12 -3.18
N GLN A 135 -10.74 7.24 -2.18
CA GLN A 135 -11.71 8.34 -2.11
C GLN A 135 -11.02 9.69 -1.84
N GLU A 136 -10.08 9.74 -0.88
CA GLU A 136 -9.27 10.94 -0.63
C GLU A 136 -8.35 11.26 -1.82
N ALA A 137 -7.94 10.24 -2.58
CA ALA A 137 -7.21 10.40 -3.84
C ALA A 137 -8.08 10.91 -5.00
N GLY A 138 -9.38 11.13 -4.76
CA GLY A 138 -10.34 11.63 -5.77
C GLY A 138 -10.91 10.54 -6.69
N HIS A 139 -10.78 9.27 -6.32
CA HIS A 139 -11.29 8.14 -7.09
C HIS A 139 -12.66 7.67 -6.58
N LEU A 140 -13.51 7.21 -7.50
CA LEU A 140 -14.78 6.59 -7.15
C LEU A 140 -14.57 5.15 -6.68
N LEU A 141 -15.02 4.81 -5.48
CA LEU A 141 -14.81 3.47 -4.91
C LEU A 141 -15.42 2.34 -5.75
N PHE A 142 -16.50 2.58 -6.49
CA PHE A 142 -17.17 1.53 -7.27
C PHE A 142 -16.44 1.17 -8.57
N THR A 143 -15.70 2.11 -9.15
CA THR A 143 -15.07 1.94 -10.47
C THR A 143 -13.55 2.03 -10.42
N ASP A 144 -13.02 2.75 -9.45
CA ASP A 144 -11.63 3.20 -9.43
C ASP A 144 -10.90 2.83 -8.13
N ALA A 145 -11.49 1.99 -7.29
CA ALA A 145 -10.90 1.60 -6.00
C ALA A 145 -9.49 1.03 -6.15
N SER A 146 -9.24 0.28 -7.21
CA SER A 146 -7.95 -0.32 -7.51
C SER A 146 -6.86 0.67 -7.95
N LYS A 147 -7.19 1.94 -8.18
CA LYS A 147 -6.20 2.98 -8.52
C LYS A 147 -5.30 3.39 -7.35
N PHE A 148 -5.66 3.01 -6.13
CA PHE A 148 -4.77 3.03 -4.98
C PHE A 148 -4.82 1.66 -4.31
N TYR A 149 -4.02 0.73 -4.83
CA TYR A 149 -4.02 -0.64 -4.35
C TYR A 149 -2.64 -1.29 -4.45
N SER A 150 -2.11 -1.69 -3.32
CA SER A 150 -0.93 -2.54 -3.23
C SER A 150 -1.24 -3.69 -2.28
N SER A 151 -1.49 -4.87 -2.82
CA SER A 151 -1.97 -6.04 -2.07
C SER A 151 -0.96 -6.61 -1.07
N TYR A 152 0.29 -6.20 -1.14
CA TYR A 152 1.39 -6.64 -0.29
C TYR A 152 2.50 -5.58 -0.26
N ILE A 153 3.51 -5.75 0.64
CA ILE A 153 4.58 -4.77 0.84
C ILE A 153 4.04 -3.36 1.16
N SER A 154 4.75 -2.30 0.85
CA SER A 154 4.31 -0.92 1.06
C SER A 154 4.65 -0.33 2.43
N SER A 155 4.56 0.98 2.52
CA SER A 155 4.83 1.71 3.76
C SER A 155 4.24 3.11 3.72
N ALA A 156 4.19 3.75 4.89
CA ALA A 156 3.93 5.17 5.02
C ALA A 156 4.89 5.78 6.03
N GLN A 157 5.28 7.04 5.85
CA GLN A 157 6.14 7.78 6.78
C GLN A 157 5.60 9.19 6.95
N ARG A 158 5.37 9.61 8.20
CA ARG A 158 5.05 11.00 8.50
C ARG A 158 6.31 11.86 8.41
N LEU A 159 6.22 12.96 7.68
CA LEU A 159 7.31 13.90 7.46
C LEU A 159 7.20 15.13 8.36
N PRO A 160 8.33 15.84 8.63
CA PRO A 160 8.31 17.04 9.45
C PRO A 160 7.46 18.19 8.89
N ASN A 161 7.30 18.26 7.57
CA ASN A 161 6.46 19.25 6.88
C ASN A 161 4.95 18.94 6.95
N ARG A 162 4.52 17.96 7.74
CA ARG A 162 3.17 17.43 7.92
C ARG A 162 2.71 16.49 6.81
N ASN A 163 3.41 16.40 5.70
CA ASN A 163 3.07 15.49 4.62
C ASN A 163 3.32 14.03 5.03
N THR A 164 2.79 13.11 4.24
CA THR A 164 3.03 11.68 4.38
C THR A 164 3.66 11.16 3.10
N LEU A 165 4.86 10.56 3.21
CA LEU A 165 5.43 9.76 2.14
C LEU A 165 4.76 8.40 2.15
N ILE A 166 4.17 8.01 1.03
CA ILE A 166 3.49 6.72 0.85
C ILE A 166 4.23 5.92 -0.21
N THR A 167 4.55 4.68 0.10
CA THR A 167 5.07 3.70 -0.84
C THR A 167 3.94 2.77 -1.26
N GLU A 168 3.44 2.91 -2.47
CA GLU A 168 2.54 1.96 -3.12
C GLU A 168 3.41 0.90 -3.81
N GLY A 169 3.80 -0.09 -3.01
CA GLY A 169 4.99 -0.90 -3.31
C GLY A 169 4.85 -1.85 -4.49
N SER A 170 3.67 -2.45 -4.70
CA SER A 170 3.44 -3.42 -5.78
C SER A 170 3.67 -2.80 -7.17
N ASP A 171 3.38 -1.52 -7.30
CA ASP A 171 3.47 -0.77 -8.56
C ASP A 171 4.74 0.09 -8.64
N GLY A 172 5.61 -0.03 -7.65
CA GLY A 172 6.85 0.73 -7.60
C GLY A 172 6.64 2.24 -7.52
N ARG A 173 5.52 2.67 -6.96
CA ARG A 173 5.10 4.07 -6.89
C ARG A 173 5.36 4.64 -5.51
N LEU A 174 5.96 5.82 -5.46
CA LEU A 174 6.09 6.64 -4.26
C LEU A 174 5.32 7.94 -4.47
N ILE A 175 4.53 8.34 -3.49
CA ILE A 175 3.86 9.64 -3.48
C ILE A 175 4.10 10.35 -2.16
N GLU A 176 4.21 11.67 -2.18
CA GLU A 176 4.11 12.52 -1.01
C GLU A 176 2.79 13.26 -1.07
N VAL A 177 1.98 13.10 -0.02
CA VAL A 177 0.67 13.71 0.07
C VAL A 177 0.60 14.70 1.23
N THR A 178 -0.09 15.81 1.02
CA THR A 178 -0.36 16.80 2.07
C THR A 178 -1.38 16.27 3.08
N PRO A 179 -1.57 16.94 4.25
CA PRO A 179 -2.68 16.63 5.15
C PRO A 179 -4.05 16.67 4.49
N ASP A 180 -4.21 17.51 3.46
CA ASP A 180 -5.44 17.69 2.69
C ASP A 180 -5.53 16.77 1.46
N HIS A 181 -4.67 15.73 1.42
CA HIS A 181 -4.64 14.65 0.44
C HIS A 181 -4.16 15.04 -0.97
N GLU A 182 -3.56 16.22 -1.15
CA GLU A 182 -2.96 16.61 -2.43
C GLU A 182 -1.64 15.89 -2.64
N ILE A 183 -1.43 15.28 -3.82
CA ILE A 183 -0.14 14.72 -4.23
C ILE A 183 0.77 15.88 -4.63
N VAL A 184 1.85 16.09 -3.89
CA VAL A 184 2.84 17.15 -4.14
C VAL A 184 4.16 16.64 -4.71
N TRP A 185 4.37 15.34 -4.67
CA TRP A 185 5.52 14.68 -5.26
C TRP A 185 5.17 13.25 -5.63
N GLU A 186 5.69 12.78 -6.74
CA GLU A 186 5.49 11.41 -7.22
C GLU A 186 6.76 10.89 -7.88
N TYR A 187 7.02 9.60 -7.67
CA TYR A 187 8.11 8.87 -8.29
C TYR A 187 7.65 7.48 -8.68
N ILE A 188 7.99 7.06 -9.88
CA ILE A 188 7.81 5.69 -10.34
C ILE A 188 9.17 5.03 -10.51
N ASN A 189 9.37 3.89 -9.90
CA ASN A 189 10.61 3.14 -10.01
C ASN A 189 10.86 2.68 -11.46
N PRO A 190 11.93 3.15 -12.12
CA PRO A 190 12.22 2.78 -13.50
C PRO A 190 12.96 1.42 -13.61
N TYR A 191 13.33 0.82 -12.48
CA TYR A 191 14.11 -0.41 -12.46
C TYR A 191 13.19 -1.62 -12.35
N PHE A 192 13.14 -2.40 -13.42
CA PHE A 192 12.34 -3.61 -13.50
C PHE A 192 13.17 -4.84 -13.27
N ASN A 193 12.66 -5.75 -12.45
CA ASN A 193 13.21 -7.09 -12.25
C ASN A 193 12.32 -8.13 -12.92
N THR A 194 12.95 -9.14 -13.52
CA THR A 194 12.22 -10.30 -14.02
C THR A 194 12.26 -11.40 -12.98
N ILE A 195 11.12 -11.71 -12.40
CA ILE A 195 10.98 -12.78 -11.41
C ILE A 195 10.68 -14.09 -12.13
N LEU A 196 11.47 -15.13 -11.82
CA LEU A 196 11.35 -16.47 -12.40
C LEU A 196 11.39 -16.50 -13.94
N GLY A 197 11.99 -15.47 -14.57
CA GLY A 197 12.07 -15.36 -16.03
C GLY A 197 10.73 -15.14 -16.74
N LYS A 198 9.66 -14.85 -15.99
CA LYS A 198 8.29 -14.73 -16.54
C LYS A 198 7.56 -13.43 -16.17
N PHE A 199 7.82 -12.89 -15.01
CA PHE A 199 7.10 -11.72 -14.51
C PHE A 199 8.07 -10.56 -14.33
N THR A 200 7.79 -9.46 -14.99
CA THR A 200 8.56 -8.22 -14.85
C THR A 200 7.79 -7.29 -13.94
N ASN A 201 8.42 -6.82 -12.88
CA ASN A 201 7.85 -5.80 -12.02
C ASN A 201 8.92 -4.82 -11.52
N ASN A 202 8.47 -3.68 -11.05
CA ASN A 202 9.29 -2.59 -10.52
C ASN A 202 9.01 -2.33 -9.02
N MET A 203 8.55 -3.34 -8.30
CA MET A 203 8.14 -3.16 -6.90
C MET A 203 9.23 -2.57 -6.00
N ILE A 204 8.75 -1.81 -5.01
CA ILE A 204 9.54 -1.25 -3.93
C ILE A 204 8.96 -1.77 -2.61
N TYR A 205 9.77 -2.43 -1.81
CA TYR A 205 9.29 -2.95 -0.53
C TYR A 205 8.91 -1.84 0.43
N ARG A 206 9.79 -0.84 0.58
CA ARG A 206 9.64 0.30 1.49
C ARG A 206 10.57 1.43 1.07
N ALA A 207 10.14 2.66 1.31
CA ALA A 207 10.97 3.84 1.13
C ALA A 207 10.91 4.76 2.35
N TYR A 208 11.99 5.49 2.59
CA TYR A 208 12.09 6.51 3.61
C TYR A 208 12.68 7.79 3.02
N ARG A 209 12.16 8.91 3.46
CA ARG A 209 12.83 10.19 3.33
C ARG A 209 13.68 10.41 4.57
N VAL A 210 14.96 10.58 4.36
CA VAL A 210 15.94 10.82 5.43
C VAL A 210 16.51 12.25 5.29
N PRO A 211 16.90 12.90 6.40
CA PRO A 211 17.54 14.20 6.32
C PRO A 211 18.93 14.09 5.68
N TYR A 212 19.40 15.16 5.05
CA TYR A 212 20.70 15.18 4.38
C TYR A 212 21.87 14.90 5.33
N GLU A 213 21.74 15.31 6.57
CA GLU A 213 22.74 15.09 7.63
C GLU A 213 22.98 13.60 7.92
N TRP A 214 22.05 12.75 7.52
CA TRP A 214 22.19 11.29 7.64
C TRP A 214 23.23 10.72 6.67
N ILE A 215 23.56 11.47 5.61
CA ILE A 215 24.55 11.11 4.60
C ILE A 215 25.62 12.23 4.55
N PRO A 216 26.51 12.31 5.55
CA PRO A 216 27.46 13.42 5.65
C PRO A 216 28.52 13.44 4.54
N GLN A 217 28.60 12.38 3.74
CA GLN A 217 29.51 12.27 2.60
C GLN A 217 29.01 12.98 1.35
N VAL A 218 27.75 13.40 1.33
CA VAL A 218 27.13 14.08 0.18
C VAL A 218 26.84 15.51 0.55
N GLU A 219 27.27 16.45 -0.29
CA GLU A 219 26.88 17.85 -0.13
C GLU A 219 25.37 17.98 -0.29
N LYS A 220 24.75 18.79 0.58
CA LYS A 220 23.32 19.07 0.48
C LYS A 220 23.05 19.71 -0.87
N PRO A 221 22.27 19.08 -1.76
CA PRO A 221 21.96 19.66 -3.04
C PRO A 221 21.11 20.92 -2.87
N GLN A 222 21.21 21.83 -3.82
CA GLN A 222 20.28 22.95 -3.90
C GLN A 222 18.92 22.41 -4.31
N GLU A 223 17.92 22.62 -3.47
CA GLU A 223 16.54 22.29 -3.82
C GLU A 223 16.02 23.29 -4.85
N ILE A 224 15.51 22.78 -5.95
CA ILE A 224 14.88 23.56 -7.01
C ILE A 224 13.42 23.17 -7.15
N SER A 225 12.57 24.14 -7.44
CA SER A 225 11.19 23.86 -7.80
C SER A 225 11.16 23.10 -9.14
N VAL A 226 10.43 22.01 -9.17
CA VAL A 226 10.18 21.26 -10.40
C VAL A 226 8.80 21.68 -10.91
N GLU A 227 8.75 22.07 -12.19
CA GLU A 227 7.47 22.38 -12.81
C GLU A 227 6.56 21.14 -12.84
N LYS A 228 5.28 21.38 -12.64
CA LYS A 228 4.27 20.35 -12.80
C LYS A 228 4.34 19.77 -14.21
N ILE A 229 4.42 18.44 -14.30
CA ILE A 229 4.36 17.77 -15.59
C ILE A 229 3.00 18.04 -16.23
N ASN A 230 3.02 18.59 -17.43
CA ASN A 230 1.82 18.67 -18.24
C ASN A 230 1.51 17.28 -18.80
N VAL A 231 0.54 16.60 -18.23
CA VAL A 231 0.17 15.23 -18.59
C VAL A 231 -0.36 15.11 -20.04
N GLU A 232 -0.85 16.20 -20.62
CA GLU A 232 -1.32 16.22 -22.01
C GLU A 232 -0.16 16.16 -23.01
N THR A 233 0.95 16.81 -22.67
CA THR A 233 2.12 16.92 -23.55
C THR A 233 3.29 16.04 -23.15
N PHE A 234 3.29 15.55 -21.91
CA PHE A 234 4.37 14.69 -21.40
C PHE A 234 4.48 13.40 -22.24
N ARG A 235 5.69 13.06 -22.57
CA ARG A 235 6.03 11.78 -23.23
C ARG A 235 7.16 11.12 -22.45
N VAL A 236 7.04 9.82 -22.26
CA VAL A 236 8.11 9.03 -21.63
C VAL A 236 9.37 9.13 -22.53
N PRO A 237 10.56 9.35 -21.95
CA PRO A 237 11.81 9.35 -22.72
C PRO A 237 11.92 8.07 -23.56
N GLY A 238 12.19 8.22 -24.85
CA GLY A 238 12.21 7.12 -25.82
C GLY A 238 10.85 6.76 -26.43
N SER A 239 9.75 7.36 -25.96
CA SER A 239 8.46 7.23 -26.64
C SER A 239 8.49 8.01 -27.96
N LEU A 240 7.73 7.53 -28.94
CA LEU A 240 7.62 8.20 -30.23
C LEU A 240 6.91 9.55 -30.08
N THR A 241 7.46 10.57 -30.70
CA THR A 241 6.90 11.92 -30.76
C THR A 241 6.41 12.25 -32.18
N GLY A 242 5.35 13.05 -32.27
CA GLY A 242 4.77 13.46 -33.52
C GLY A 242 3.86 12.41 -34.19
N ASN A 243 3.71 12.47 -35.50
CA ASN A 243 2.83 11.57 -36.25
C ASN A 243 3.40 10.16 -36.48
N GLN A 244 4.47 9.81 -35.79
CA GLN A 244 4.96 8.45 -35.82
C GLN A 244 4.02 7.59 -34.96
N LEU A 245 3.17 6.83 -35.63
CA LEU A 245 2.45 5.76 -35.00
C LEU A 245 3.48 4.77 -34.49
N GLY A 246 3.58 4.66 -33.16
CA GLY A 246 4.38 3.61 -32.53
C GLY A 246 3.94 2.26 -33.08
N LYS A 247 4.83 1.30 -33.05
CA LYS A 247 4.45 -0.08 -33.36
C LYS A 247 3.43 -0.52 -32.32
N ILE A 248 2.15 -0.40 -32.65
CA ILE A 248 1.07 -0.89 -31.80
C ILE A 248 1.13 -2.42 -31.89
N THR A 249 1.43 -3.07 -30.79
CA THR A 249 1.25 -4.51 -30.70
C THR A 249 -0.24 -4.76 -30.45
N VAL A 250 -0.93 -5.21 -31.49
CA VAL A 250 -2.32 -5.66 -31.34
C VAL A 250 -2.28 -7.08 -30.79
N ILE A 251 -2.84 -7.27 -29.62
CA ILE A 251 -3.04 -8.59 -29.05
C ILE A 251 -4.37 -9.10 -29.61
N GLU A 252 -4.29 -9.96 -30.62
CA GLU A 252 -5.46 -10.68 -31.14
C GLU A 252 -5.77 -11.84 -30.19
N GLY A 253 -6.90 -11.75 -29.50
CA GLY A 253 -7.37 -12.77 -28.59
C GLY A 253 -6.72 -12.71 -27.20
N VAL A 254 -7.32 -13.40 -26.29
CA VAL A 254 -6.76 -13.61 -24.94
C VAL A 254 -5.73 -14.73 -25.07
N ASP A 255 -4.48 -14.45 -24.66
CA ASP A 255 -3.49 -15.52 -24.51
C ASP A 255 -4.07 -16.59 -23.59
N PRO A 256 -4.26 -17.84 -24.08
CA PRO A 256 -4.79 -18.92 -23.25
C PRO A 256 -3.95 -19.17 -21.98
N ASN A 257 -2.67 -18.70 -21.96
CA ASN A 257 -1.84 -18.72 -20.77
C ASN A 257 -2.09 -17.55 -19.81
N ALA A 258 -2.83 -16.51 -20.21
CA ALA A 258 -3.25 -15.44 -19.31
C ALA A 258 -4.25 -15.89 -18.25
N ARG A 259 -4.89 -17.04 -18.43
CA ARG A 259 -5.76 -17.69 -17.42
C ARG A 259 -5.07 -17.95 -16.08
N LEU A 260 -3.74 -18.06 -16.07
CA LEU A 260 -2.95 -18.28 -14.84
C LEU A 260 -2.84 -17.02 -13.96
N MET A 261 -3.19 -15.84 -14.49
CA MET A 261 -3.03 -14.57 -13.77
C MET A 261 -4.27 -14.10 -13.02
N THR A 262 -5.45 -14.67 -13.31
CA THR A 262 -6.72 -14.18 -12.74
C THR A 262 -7.27 -15.02 -11.58
N GLY A 263 -6.55 -16.04 -11.10
CA GLY A 263 -6.98 -16.83 -9.93
C GLY A 263 -8.29 -17.59 -10.12
N GLY A 264 -8.80 -17.67 -11.34
CA GLY A 264 -9.98 -18.48 -11.70
C GLY A 264 -9.57 -19.94 -11.84
N GLY A 265 -10.17 -20.82 -11.03
CA GLY A 265 -9.94 -22.25 -11.05
C GLY A 265 -10.16 -22.85 -12.44
N ALA A 266 -9.36 -23.84 -12.75
CA ALA A 266 -9.48 -24.66 -13.94
C ALA A 266 -10.84 -25.36 -13.98
N GLY A 267 -11.75 -24.84 -14.79
CA GLY A 267 -12.90 -25.59 -15.30
C GLY A 267 -12.53 -26.12 -16.68
N GLU A 268 -12.67 -27.40 -16.86
CA GLU A 268 -12.41 -28.09 -18.12
C GLU A 268 -13.60 -27.91 -19.11
N ASP A 269 -13.90 -26.67 -19.50
CA ASP A 269 -14.84 -26.44 -20.60
C ASP A 269 -14.18 -25.54 -21.62
N GLU A 270 -13.85 -26.10 -22.76
CA GLU A 270 -13.05 -25.53 -23.84
C GLU A 270 -13.78 -24.47 -24.70
N ASP A 271 -15.06 -24.12 -24.42
CA ASP A 271 -15.88 -23.31 -25.32
C ASP A 271 -16.52 -22.03 -24.73
N GLU A 272 -16.11 -21.53 -23.55
CA GLU A 272 -16.57 -20.22 -23.10
C GLU A 272 -15.67 -19.11 -23.61
N GLU A 273 -16.12 -18.34 -24.60
CA GLU A 273 -15.58 -17.02 -24.94
C GLU A 273 -15.64 -16.11 -23.72
N ILE A 274 -14.49 -15.89 -23.08
CA ILE A 274 -14.38 -14.92 -21.98
C ILE A 274 -14.36 -13.53 -22.60
N ASN A 275 -15.51 -12.89 -22.65
CA ASN A 275 -15.66 -11.48 -23.01
C ASN A 275 -15.12 -10.58 -21.88
N PHE A 276 -13.82 -10.33 -21.86
CA PHE A 276 -13.32 -9.13 -21.20
C PHE A 276 -13.56 -7.94 -22.13
N CYS A 277 -13.89 -6.77 -21.56
CA CYS A 277 -13.98 -5.51 -22.30
C CYS A 277 -12.59 -5.08 -22.78
N VAL A 278 -12.02 -5.82 -23.70
CA VAL A 278 -10.83 -5.42 -24.45
C VAL A 278 -11.33 -5.04 -25.83
N ALA A 279 -11.19 -3.77 -26.20
CA ALA A 279 -11.44 -3.35 -27.58
C ALA A 279 -10.40 -4.05 -28.46
N THR A 280 -10.77 -5.13 -29.11
CA THR A 280 -9.93 -5.81 -30.09
C THR A 280 -9.99 -5.01 -31.41
N VAL A 281 -8.90 -4.35 -31.73
CA VAL A 281 -8.72 -3.78 -33.08
C VAL A 281 -8.12 -4.87 -33.96
N ARG A 282 -8.80 -5.25 -35.00
CA ARG A 282 -8.30 -6.27 -35.93
C ARG A 282 -7.11 -5.71 -36.69
N LYS A 283 -6.12 -6.55 -36.94
CA LYS A 283 -4.89 -6.19 -37.68
C LYS A 283 -5.18 -5.60 -39.09
N SER A 284 -6.31 -6.02 -39.68
CA SER A 284 -6.82 -5.48 -40.95
C SER A 284 -7.26 -4.03 -40.88
N ASP A 285 -7.54 -3.48 -39.71
CA ASP A 285 -8.06 -2.14 -39.52
C ASP A 285 -6.94 -1.10 -39.30
N LEU A 286 -5.70 -1.58 -39.18
CA LEU A 286 -4.52 -0.78 -38.93
C LEU A 286 -3.69 -0.51 -40.22
N VAL A 287 -4.11 -1.07 -41.34
CA VAL A 287 -3.47 -0.88 -42.65
C VAL A 287 -4.41 -0.06 -43.53
N LYS A 288 -4.44 1.24 -43.30
CA LYS A 288 -4.89 2.26 -44.25
C LYS A 288 -4.01 3.50 -44.16
#